data_b7dcbadacfd13d2d527d24839252677f
#
_entry.id   b7dcbadacfd13d2d527d24839252677f
#
_cell.length_a   1.000
_cell.length_b   1.000
_cell.length_c   1.000
_cell.angle_alpha   90.00
_cell.angle_beta   90.00
_cell.angle_gamma   90.00
#
_symmetry.space_group_name_H-M   'P 1'
#
loop_
_entity.id
_entity.type
_entity.pdbx_description
1 polymer ?
#
loop_
_entity_poly.entity_id
_entity_poly.type
_entity_poly.pdbx_seq_one_letter_code
_entity_poly.pdbx_strand_id
1 'polypeptide(L)'
;MRMKNKFVNHFMLLFILTTTAISCIDEYEIPKTAAVKYETEIMIAGRILGGDVSEFYLSYTTPLNSDEEAPDILNAEVHVVGQNGYRSEAAEFDIEENCYTVDTRALENNTHYAVEVTVDGDTFQSDFQPLLTAPDIDEVYWQENESSVSIYVTTLAEKDEPHNYMWTFEEDWEIHAEVDMRGYDIIKPIYNKEHYPDLTETHNPYYYGWMHDVSHKILMHSTSDLSENVIKDTKLHEIGIEDIRISYIYSILVKQWSLSDEAYNYYATLKRYTEKNEGLFTPILSDYQGNVSCLTNPKRRVHGYVLASNVKTKRIFIYEEDFKNMRSQYSHDLCMAKKRDVYPQAFVALIGSYPWLSPWVIMAPDADWYHKDATIYTWYCVDCRQTEGVTKKRPDFWPNNHE
;
A
#
# COMPACT_ATOMS: atom_id res chain seq x y z
N MET A 1 55.23 -14.93 -51.57
CA MET A 1 54.77 -13.54 -51.40
C MET A 1 53.30 -13.43 -51.15
N ARG A 2 52.47 -14.54 -51.08
CA ARG A 2 51.04 -14.53 -50.91
C ARG A 2 50.55 -14.73 -49.42
N MET A 3 51.44 -15.11 -48.51
CA MET A 3 51.06 -15.35 -47.09
C MET A 3 51.17 -14.10 -46.23
N LYS A 4 51.98 -13.14 -46.50
CA LYS A 4 52.11 -11.88 -45.72
C LYS A 4 50.90 -10.96 -45.82
N ASN A 5 50.23 -10.93 -46.96
CA ASN A 5 49.05 -10.06 -47.13
C ASN A 5 47.80 -10.55 -46.38
N LYS A 6 47.67 -11.85 -46.12
CA LYS A 6 46.52 -12.37 -45.34
C LYS A 6 46.62 -12.02 -43.86
N PHE A 7 47.82 -12.03 -43.31
CA PHE A 7 48.08 -11.68 -41.91
C PHE A 7 47.85 -10.18 -41.63
N VAL A 8 48.28 -9.32 -42.55
CA VAL A 8 48.06 -7.86 -42.45
C VAL A 8 46.58 -7.51 -42.53
N ASN A 9 45.82 -8.17 -43.41
CA ASN A 9 44.39 -7.92 -43.53
C ASN A 9 43.58 -8.43 -42.31
N HIS A 10 43.98 -9.54 -41.70
CA HIS A 10 43.32 -10.01 -40.47
C HIS A 10 43.64 -9.11 -39.27
N PHE A 11 44.87 -8.60 -39.18
CA PHE A 11 45.29 -7.68 -38.13
C PHE A 11 44.60 -6.31 -38.28
N MET A 12 44.43 -5.83 -39.50
CA MET A 12 43.72 -4.60 -39.79
C MET A 12 42.20 -4.72 -39.54
N LEU A 13 41.61 -5.88 -39.83
CA LEU A 13 40.22 -6.17 -39.54
C LEU A 13 39.96 -6.27 -38.02
N LEU A 14 40.88 -6.87 -37.27
CA LEU A 14 40.81 -6.98 -35.82
C LEU A 14 40.97 -5.60 -35.15
N PHE A 15 41.84 -4.73 -35.69
CA PHE A 15 42.03 -3.37 -35.18
C PHE A 15 40.83 -2.47 -35.43
N ILE A 16 40.15 -2.63 -36.56
CA ILE A 16 38.91 -1.90 -36.88
C ILE A 16 37.77 -2.39 -35.97
N LEU A 17 37.70 -3.70 -35.66
CA LEU A 17 36.67 -4.26 -34.74
C LEU A 17 36.87 -3.81 -33.30
N THR A 18 38.09 -3.56 -32.84
CA THR A 18 38.39 -3.09 -31.48
C THR A 18 38.15 -1.60 -31.28
N THR A 19 38.21 -0.79 -32.34
CA THR A 19 37.95 0.66 -32.26
C THR A 19 36.47 1.02 -32.27
N THR A 20 35.59 0.12 -32.73
CA THR A 20 34.12 0.33 -32.69
C THR A 20 33.48 -0.06 -31.38
N ALA A 21 34.21 -0.72 -30.44
CA ALA A 21 33.68 -1.15 -29.15
C ALA A 21 33.87 -0.12 -28.01
N ILE A 22 34.49 1.03 -28.29
CA ILE A 22 34.61 2.13 -27.33
C ILE A 22 33.55 3.19 -27.71
N SER A 23 32.31 2.81 -27.61
CA SER A 23 31.21 3.77 -27.43
C SER A 23 31.21 4.13 -25.94
N CYS A 24 31.95 5.14 -25.55
CA CYS A 24 31.71 5.82 -24.29
C CYS A 24 30.30 6.41 -24.37
N ILE A 25 29.38 5.84 -23.66
CA ILE A 25 28.21 6.56 -23.24
C ILE A 25 28.75 7.50 -22.16
N ASP A 26 29.12 8.70 -22.55
CA ASP A 26 29.39 9.75 -21.58
C ASP A 26 28.06 10.02 -20.87
N GLU A 27 28.07 9.79 -19.60
CA GLU A 27 26.99 10.24 -18.72
C GLU A 27 26.89 11.76 -18.89
N TYR A 28 25.79 12.23 -19.46
CA TYR A 28 25.59 13.67 -19.70
C TYR A 28 25.43 14.34 -18.34
N GLU A 29 26.55 14.84 -17.79
CA GLU A 29 26.51 15.74 -16.65
C GLU A 29 25.83 17.05 -17.07
N ILE A 30 24.63 17.29 -16.57
CA ILE A 30 23.96 18.58 -16.71
C ILE A 30 24.90 19.64 -16.12
N PRO A 31 25.33 20.67 -16.92
CA PRO A 31 26.27 21.67 -16.44
C PRO A 31 25.71 22.31 -15.15
N LYS A 32 26.49 22.26 -14.06
CA LYS A 32 26.12 22.91 -12.77
C LYS A 32 25.87 24.42 -12.89
N THR A 33 26.32 25.03 -14.00
CA THR A 33 26.03 26.44 -14.33
C THR A 33 24.65 26.68 -14.91
N ALA A 34 23.93 25.65 -15.33
CA ALA A 34 22.52 25.71 -15.65
C ALA A 34 21.69 25.35 -14.40
N ALA A 35 22.09 25.80 -13.23
CA ALA A 35 21.19 25.87 -12.09
C ALA A 35 20.09 26.85 -12.44
N VAL A 36 19.14 26.41 -13.29
CA VAL A 36 17.81 26.97 -13.32
C VAL A 36 17.41 26.98 -11.85
N LYS A 37 17.15 28.15 -11.30
CA LYS A 37 16.57 28.29 -9.98
C LYS A 37 15.22 27.60 -10.11
N TYR A 38 15.18 26.31 -9.74
CA TYR A 38 13.94 25.56 -9.69
C TYR A 38 13.08 26.27 -8.64
N GLU A 39 12.12 27.04 -9.11
CA GLU A 39 11.06 27.49 -8.22
C GLU A 39 10.36 26.20 -7.78
N THR A 40 10.39 25.93 -6.50
CA THR A 40 9.73 24.77 -5.91
C THR A 40 8.22 24.88 -6.23
N GLU A 41 7.75 24.02 -7.11
CA GLU A 41 6.34 23.95 -7.49
C GLU A 41 5.58 23.15 -6.41
N ILE A 42 4.27 23.32 -6.36
CA ILE A 42 3.41 22.67 -5.37
C ILE A 42 2.63 21.55 -6.06
N MET A 43 2.48 20.43 -5.38
CA MET A 43 1.56 19.38 -5.73
C MET A 43 0.37 19.40 -4.77
N ILE A 44 -0.84 19.43 -5.31
CA ILE A 44 -2.11 19.34 -4.57
C ILE A 44 -2.94 18.26 -5.22
N ALA A 45 -3.12 17.14 -4.53
CA ALA A 45 -3.92 16.02 -4.98
C ALA A 45 -4.90 15.59 -3.89
N GLY A 46 -6.04 15.06 -4.28
CA GLY A 46 -7.00 14.59 -3.27
C GLY A 46 -8.36 14.23 -3.82
N ARG A 47 -9.24 13.93 -2.90
CA ARG A 47 -10.60 13.48 -3.19
C ARG A 47 -11.59 14.22 -2.30
N ILE A 48 -12.58 14.86 -2.92
CA ILE A 48 -13.75 15.39 -2.21
C ILE A 48 -14.80 14.27 -2.18
N LEU A 49 -15.04 13.74 -0.99
CA LEU A 49 -15.88 12.55 -0.79
C LEU A 49 -17.22 12.95 -0.16
N GLY A 50 -18.31 12.79 -0.92
CA GLY A 50 -19.64 12.93 -0.35
C GLY A 50 -19.99 11.71 0.54
N GLY A 51 -20.44 11.96 1.77
CA GLY A 51 -20.78 10.91 2.72
C GLY A 51 -19.62 10.34 3.53
N ASP A 52 -18.39 10.86 3.35
CA ASP A 52 -17.20 10.42 4.05
C ASP A 52 -16.26 11.60 4.39
N VAL A 53 -15.06 11.31 4.86
CA VAL A 53 -13.98 12.26 5.10
C VAL A 53 -13.17 12.43 3.82
N SER A 54 -12.98 13.67 3.39
CA SER A 54 -12.13 14.03 2.25
C SER A 54 -10.67 14.11 2.64
N GLU A 55 -9.79 13.67 1.76
CA GLU A 55 -8.34 13.60 1.98
C GLU A 55 -7.59 14.40 0.93
N PHE A 56 -6.61 15.21 1.35
CA PHE A 56 -5.78 16.03 0.48
C PHE A 56 -4.31 15.87 0.83
N TYR A 57 -3.50 15.57 -0.17
CA TYR A 57 -2.05 15.39 -0.09
C TYR A 57 -1.36 16.62 -0.70
N LEU A 58 -0.53 17.27 0.10
CA LEU A 58 0.16 18.50 -0.29
C LEU A 58 1.67 18.32 -0.11
N SER A 59 2.42 18.52 -1.18
CA SER A 59 3.88 18.46 -1.12
C SER A 59 4.53 19.51 -2.03
N TYR A 60 5.81 19.78 -1.80
CA TYR A 60 6.64 20.51 -2.75
C TYR A 60 7.22 19.52 -3.77
N THR A 61 7.47 19.99 -4.99
CA THR A 61 8.18 19.18 -5.98
C THR A 61 9.68 19.16 -5.71
N THR A 62 10.33 18.07 -6.06
CA THR A 62 11.80 17.94 -6.07
C THR A 62 12.31 17.76 -7.50
N PRO A 63 13.56 18.21 -7.82
CA PRO A 63 14.16 17.92 -9.11
C PRO A 63 14.24 16.42 -9.39
N LEU A 64 14.01 16.03 -10.64
CA LEU A 64 13.95 14.62 -11.08
C LEU A 64 15.25 13.82 -10.79
N ASN A 65 16.37 14.50 -10.61
CA ASN A 65 17.68 13.92 -10.29
C ASN A 65 18.07 14.12 -8.80
N SER A 66 17.11 14.43 -7.93
CA SER A 66 17.31 14.47 -6.48
C SER A 66 17.02 13.11 -5.89
N ASP A 67 17.90 12.64 -5.01
CA ASP A 67 17.66 11.46 -4.17
C ASP A 67 16.83 11.79 -2.92
N GLU A 68 16.42 13.07 -2.79
CA GLU A 68 15.61 13.52 -1.65
C GLU A 68 14.11 13.32 -1.97
N GLU A 69 13.38 12.83 -1.00
CA GLU A 69 11.92 12.78 -1.06
C GLU A 69 11.32 14.18 -1.12
N ALA A 70 10.17 14.30 -1.78
CA ALA A 70 9.45 15.56 -1.87
C ALA A 70 8.95 15.97 -0.47
N PRO A 71 9.33 17.17 0.04
CA PRO A 71 8.90 17.57 1.38
C PRO A 71 7.41 17.88 1.42
N ASP A 72 6.74 17.36 2.45
CA ASP A 72 5.33 17.59 2.69
C ASP A 72 5.07 19.02 3.17
N ILE A 73 3.89 19.52 2.88
CA ILE A 73 3.42 20.83 3.33
C ILE A 73 2.54 20.62 4.57
N LEU A 74 3.05 21.00 5.75
CA LEU A 74 2.40 20.73 7.04
C LEU A 74 1.64 21.95 7.61
N ASN A 75 1.70 23.12 6.97
CA ASN A 75 1.18 24.39 7.48
C ASN A 75 0.21 25.08 6.52
N ALA A 76 -0.51 24.30 5.70
CA ALA A 76 -1.53 24.84 4.81
C ALA A 76 -2.88 24.98 5.54
N GLU A 77 -3.65 25.99 5.14
CA GLU A 77 -5.07 26.09 5.45
C GLU A 77 -5.87 25.51 4.28
N VAL A 78 -6.63 24.44 4.52
CA VAL A 78 -7.34 23.67 3.48
C VAL A 78 -8.82 23.68 3.78
N HIS A 79 -9.65 23.99 2.77
CA HIS A 79 -11.11 23.99 2.87
C HIS A 79 -11.73 23.35 1.63
N VAL A 80 -12.85 22.68 1.81
CA VAL A 80 -13.74 22.32 0.71
C VAL A 80 -14.77 23.44 0.54
N VAL A 81 -14.92 23.92 -0.68
CA VAL A 81 -15.84 25.02 -1.03
C VAL A 81 -16.84 24.56 -2.10
N GLY A 82 -18.09 25.01 -2.01
CA GLY A 82 -19.16 24.67 -2.94
C GLY A 82 -19.70 25.87 -3.70
N GLN A 83 -20.14 25.68 -4.93
CA GLN A 83 -20.81 26.76 -5.72
C GLN A 83 -22.12 27.24 -5.09
N ASN A 84 -22.71 26.45 -4.17
CA ASN A 84 -23.87 26.85 -3.37
C ASN A 84 -23.54 27.79 -2.18
N GLY A 85 -22.26 28.20 -2.04
CA GLY A 85 -21.76 29.00 -0.92
C GLY A 85 -21.31 28.18 0.29
N TYR A 86 -21.24 26.84 0.14
CA TYR A 86 -20.67 25.98 1.18
C TYR A 86 -19.19 26.27 1.37
N ARG A 87 -18.75 26.24 2.62
CA ARG A 87 -17.35 26.22 3.03
C ARG A 87 -17.20 25.33 4.26
N SER A 88 -16.32 24.36 4.21
CA SER A 88 -16.03 23.50 5.34
C SER A 88 -15.28 24.25 6.45
N GLU A 89 -15.22 23.65 7.62
CA GLU A 89 -14.19 23.99 8.60
C GLU A 89 -12.80 23.74 7.98
N ALA A 90 -11.76 24.30 8.59
CA ALA A 90 -10.39 24.05 8.15
C ALA A 90 -10.04 22.57 8.36
N ALA A 91 -9.31 22.02 7.40
CA ALA A 91 -8.82 20.65 7.49
C ALA A 91 -7.90 20.44 8.70
N GLU A 92 -7.93 19.26 9.28
CA GLU A 92 -6.96 18.78 10.24
C GLU A 92 -5.85 18.00 9.50
N PHE A 93 -4.60 18.12 9.97
CA PHE A 93 -3.51 17.33 9.41
C PHE A 93 -3.38 16.01 10.17
N ASP A 94 -3.57 14.91 9.48
CA ASP A 94 -3.36 13.56 9.99
C ASP A 94 -1.88 13.18 9.81
N ILE A 95 -1.19 12.96 10.92
CA ILE A 95 0.25 12.64 10.93
C ILE A 95 0.49 11.17 10.53
N GLU A 96 -0.44 10.28 10.82
CA GLU A 96 -0.30 8.86 10.51
C GLU A 96 -0.48 8.61 9.00
N GLU A 97 -1.48 9.25 8.39
CA GLU A 97 -1.78 9.13 6.96
C GLU A 97 -1.07 10.21 6.11
N ASN A 98 -0.38 11.14 6.75
CA ASN A 98 0.35 12.25 6.10
C ASN A 98 -0.50 13.05 5.11
N CYS A 99 -1.72 13.40 5.49
CA CYS A 99 -2.67 14.13 4.67
C CYS A 99 -3.53 15.11 5.47
N TYR A 100 -4.17 16.04 4.77
CA TYR A 100 -5.19 16.93 5.32
C TYR A 100 -6.57 16.29 5.20
N THR A 101 -7.30 16.22 6.29
CA THR A 101 -8.64 15.62 6.35
C THR A 101 -9.73 16.65 6.61
N VAL A 102 -10.83 16.55 5.88
CA VAL A 102 -12.03 17.41 6.02
C VAL A 102 -13.26 16.53 6.16
N ASP A 103 -14.09 16.77 7.17
CA ASP A 103 -15.41 16.13 7.26
C ASP A 103 -16.35 16.68 6.18
N THR A 104 -16.65 15.85 5.20
CA THR A 104 -17.50 16.17 4.06
C THR A 104 -18.73 15.28 3.93
N ARG A 105 -19.12 14.59 5.04
CA ARG A 105 -20.27 13.68 5.06
C ARG A 105 -21.60 14.36 4.75
N ALA A 106 -21.71 15.66 4.96
CA ALA A 106 -22.93 16.45 4.75
C ALA A 106 -23.01 17.15 3.39
N LEU A 107 -22.14 16.84 2.43
CA LEU A 107 -22.17 17.44 1.10
C LEU A 107 -23.43 17.08 0.31
N GLU A 108 -23.98 18.05 -0.39
CA GLU A 108 -25.17 17.87 -1.25
C GLU A 108 -24.79 17.35 -2.64
N ASN A 109 -25.51 16.33 -3.14
CA ASN A 109 -25.19 15.68 -4.41
C ASN A 109 -25.40 16.52 -5.67
N ASN A 110 -26.10 17.64 -5.60
CA ASN A 110 -26.51 18.40 -6.78
C ASN A 110 -25.72 19.72 -6.98
N THR A 111 -24.53 19.80 -6.44
CA THR A 111 -23.67 20.97 -6.60
C THR A 111 -22.25 20.57 -6.97
N HIS A 112 -21.41 21.57 -7.26
CA HIS A 112 -20.01 21.38 -7.59
C HIS A 112 -19.15 21.84 -6.41
N TYR A 113 -18.09 21.09 -6.16
CA TYR A 113 -17.15 21.39 -5.09
C TYR A 113 -15.72 21.55 -5.62
N ALA A 114 -14.93 22.32 -4.88
CA ALA A 114 -13.52 22.51 -5.10
C ALA A 114 -12.78 22.46 -3.77
N VAL A 115 -11.49 22.17 -3.80
CA VAL A 115 -10.62 22.42 -2.65
C VAL A 115 -9.99 23.79 -2.80
N GLU A 116 -9.92 24.54 -1.71
CA GLU A 116 -9.16 25.78 -1.59
C GLU A 116 -8.03 25.58 -0.58
N VAL A 117 -6.81 25.89 -0.98
CA VAL A 117 -5.59 25.71 -0.19
C VAL A 117 -4.85 27.04 -0.08
N THR A 118 -4.56 27.48 1.13
CA THR A 118 -3.73 28.67 1.36
C THR A 118 -2.42 28.24 2.02
N VAL A 119 -1.31 28.51 1.36
CA VAL A 119 0.04 28.21 1.83
C VAL A 119 1.04 29.21 1.27
N ASP A 120 2.07 29.57 2.05
CA ASP A 120 3.13 30.53 1.68
C ASP A 120 2.62 31.91 1.23
N GLY A 121 1.41 32.30 1.64
CA GLY A 121 0.76 33.54 1.26
C GLY A 121 0.05 33.52 -0.09
N ASP A 122 0.06 32.39 -0.78
CA ASP A 122 -0.71 32.15 -2.01
C ASP A 122 -1.95 31.30 -1.74
N THR A 123 -2.99 31.52 -2.53
CA THR A 123 -4.22 30.72 -2.50
C THR A 123 -4.36 29.94 -3.80
N PHE A 124 -4.54 28.65 -3.66
CA PHE A 124 -4.75 27.69 -4.74
C PHE A 124 -6.18 27.17 -4.69
N GLN A 125 -6.75 26.88 -5.84
CA GLN A 125 -8.09 26.29 -5.91
C GLN A 125 -8.15 25.29 -7.06
N SER A 126 -8.81 24.16 -6.81
CA SER A 126 -9.15 23.23 -7.89
C SER A 126 -10.33 23.77 -8.72
N ASP A 127 -10.48 23.28 -9.94
CA ASP A 127 -11.72 23.49 -10.67
C ASP A 127 -12.89 22.89 -9.88
N PHE A 128 -14.06 23.53 -9.97
CA PHE A 128 -15.27 23.01 -9.39
C PHE A 128 -15.71 21.73 -10.10
N GLN A 129 -15.73 20.62 -9.39
CA GLN A 129 -16.12 19.30 -9.89
C GLN A 129 -17.54 18.95 -9.42
N PRO A 130 -18.38 18.35 -10.29
CA PRO A 130 -19.66 17.79 -9.86
C PRO A 130 -19.39 16.64 -8.88
N LEU A 131 -20.17 16.56 -7.80
CA LEU A 131 -20.13 15.43 -6.89
C LEU A 131 -20.83 14.24 -7.56
N LEU A 132 -20.06 13.41 -8.27
CA LEU A 132 -20.58 12.25 -8.97
C LEU A 132 -20.99 11.16 -7.99
N THR A 133 -22.06 10.45 -8.31
CA THR A 133 -22.45 9.26 -7.53
C THR A 133 -22.04 8.01 -8.29
N ALA A 134 -21.22 7.19 -7.67
CA ALA A 134 -20.90 5.88 -8.22
C ALA A 134 -22.11 4.94 -8.09
N PRO A 135 -22.42 4.10 -9.09
CA PRO A 135 -23.37 3.03 -8.93
C PRO A 135 -22.93 2.04 -7.86
N ASP A 136 -23.87 1.28 -7.34
CA ASP A 136 -23.56 0.24 -6.35
C ASP A 136 -22.68 -0.85 -6.94
N ILE A 137 -21.81 -1.43 -6.14
CA ILE A 137 -21.03 -2.61 -6.51
C ILE A 137 -21.96 -3.84 -6.38
N ASP A 138 -22.30 -4.47 -7.50
CA ASP A 138 -23.17 -5.65 -7.50
C ASP A 138 -22.48 -6.81 -6.82
N GLU A 139 -21.24 -7.11 -7.23
CA GLU A 139 -20.50 -8.24 -6.70
C GLU A 139 -19.01 -7.94 -6.59
N VAL A 140 -18.41 -8.35 -5.48
CA VAL A 140 -16.98 -8.60 -5.33
C VAL A 140 -16.83 -10.07 -5.03
N TYR A 141 -16.05 -10.78 -5.83
CA TYR A 141 -15.84 -12.21 -5.67
C TYR A 141 -14.41 -12.60 -5.97
N TRP A 142 -14.04 -13.80 -5.63
CA TRP A 142 -12.70 -14.32 -5.85
C TRP A 142 -12.72 -15.68 -6.54
N GLN A 143 -11.62 -16.01 -7.20
CA GLN A 143 -11.39 -17.30 -7.84
C GLN A 143 -10.00 -17.81 -7.49
N GLU A 144 -9.94 -19.07 -7.07
CA GLU A 144 -8.70 -19.78 -6.88
C GLU A 144 -8.20 -20.33 -8.22
N ASN A 145 -6.94 -20.02 -8.54
CA ASN A 145 -6.19 -20.57 -9.67
C ASN A 145 -5.12 -21.53 -9.14
N GLU A 146 -4.36 -22.16 -10.02
CA GLU A 146 -3.29 -23.09 -9.63
C GLU A 146 -2.21 -22.45 -8.74
N SER A 147 -1.91 -21.17 -8.96
CA SER A 147 -0.79 -20.47 -8.29
C SER A 147 -1.21 -19.15 -7.63
N SER A 148 -2.46 -18.76 -7.70
CA SER A 148 -2.93 -17.48 -7.19
C SER A 148 -4.42 -17.47 -6.86
N VAL A 149 -4.82 -16.45 -6.10
CA VAL A 149 -6.19 -16.03 -5.89
C VAL A 149 -6.41 -14.71 -6.60
N SER A 150 -7.40 -14.65 -7.47
CA SER A 150 -7.76 -13.42 -8.20
C SER A 150 -9.07 -12.87 -7.68
N ILE A 151 -9.13 -11.56 -7.46
CA ILE A 151 -10.30 -10.85 -6.96
C ILE A 151 -10.90 -10.00 -8.08
N TYR A 152 -12.20 -10.08 -8.24
CA TYR A 152 -12.96 -9.46 -9.32
C TYR A 152 -14.08 -8.58 -8.78
N VAL A 153 -14.46 -7.58 -9.60
CA VAL A 153 -15.62 -6.72 -9.36
C VAL A 153 -16.58 -6.77 -10.55
N THR A 154 -17.87 -6.74 -10.22
CA THR A 154 -18.96 -6.54 -11.17
C THR A 154 -19.80 -5.35 -10.74
N THR A 155 -20.12 -4.46 -11.70
CA THR A 155 -20.99 -3.30 -11.51
C THR A 155 -21.95 -3.21 -12.69
N LEU A 156 -23.23 -3.23 -12.40
CA LEU A 156 -24.32 -3.13 -13.37
C LEU A 156 -24.97 -1.75 -13.22
N ALA A 157 -24.50 -0.79 -14.02
CA ALA A 157 -24.97 0.59 -13.94
C ALA A 157 -26.07 0.85 -14.98
N GLU A 158 -26.96 1.79 -14.66
CA GLU A 158 -27.94 2.30 -15.61
C GLU A 158 -27.28 3.16 -16.68
N LYS A 159 -27.96 3.33 -17.80
CA LYS A 159 -27.39 4.00 -18.99
C LYS A 159 -27.08 5.49 -18.76
N ASP A 160 -27.76 6.13 -17.85
CA ASP A 160 -27.63 7.54 -17.49
C ASP A 160 -26.71 7.79 -16.28
N GLU A 161 -26.16 6.72 -15.70
CA GLU A 161 -25.14 6.83 -14.66
C GLU A 161 -23.75 7.07 -15.26
N PRO A 162 -22.75 7.52 -14.44
CA PRO A 162 -21.38 7.70 -14.91
C PRO A 162 -20.80 6.47 -15.58
N HIS A 163 -19.96 6.69 -16.59
CA HIS A 163 -19.35 5.61 -17.39
C HIS A 163 -17.88 5.33 -17.06
N ASN A 164 -17.25 6.18 -16.27
CA ASN A 164 -15.85 6.03 -15.91
C ASN A 164 -15.72 5.69 -14.43
N TYR A 165 -14.98 4.65 -14.15
CA TYR A 165 -14.83 4.09 -12.80
C TYR A 165 -13.37 3.99 -12.43
N MET A 166 -13.11 4.20 -11.13
CA MET A 166 -11.84 3.90 -10.50
C MET A 166 -12.08 3.10 -9.23
N TRP A 167 -11.20 2.15 -8.95
CA TRP A 167 -11.21 1.37 -7.72
C TRP A 167 -9.90 1.52 -6.98
N THR A 168 -10.03 1.52 -5.66
CA THR A 168 -8.97 1.22 -4.73
C THR A 168 -9.47 0.12 -3.79
N PHE A 169 -8.58 -0.44 -3.02
CA PHE A 169 -8.99 -1.40 -2.00
C PHE A 169 -8.07 -1.34 -0.79
N GLU A 170 -8.61 -1.73 0.34
CA GLU A 170 -7.90 -1.96 1.59
C GLU A 170 -7.91 -3.45 1.88
N GLU A 171 -6.79 -3.98 2.29
CA GLU A 171 -6.60 -5.38 2.63
C GLU A 171 -6.34 -5.49 4.13
N ASP A 172 -6.99 -6.44 4.75
CA ASP A 172 -6.73 -6.80 6.14
C ASP A 172 -6.59 -8.31 6.23
N TRP A 173 -5.63 -8.80 6.98
CA TRP A 173 -5.47 -10.24 7.15
C TRP A 173 -5.00 -10.60 8.54
N GLU A 174 -5.37 -11.80 8.95
CA GLU A 174 -5.02 -12.37 10.23
C GLU A 174 -3.71 -13.16 10.13
N ILE A 175 -2.87 -12.99 11.13
CA ILE A 175 -1.62 -13.75 11.30
C ILE A 175 -1.67 -14.47 12.65
N HIS A 176 -1.22 -15.71 12.66
CA HIS A 176 -1.01 -16.46 13.89
C HIS A 176 0.48 -16.65 14.13
N ALA A 177 0.87 -16.69 15.40
CA ALA A 177 2.14 -17.29 15.78
C ALA A 177 2.11 -18.79 15.44
N GLU A 178 3.27 -19.41 15.18
CA GLU A 178 3.31 -20.83 14.80
C GLU A 178 2.87 -21.77 15.93
N VAL A 179 3.12 -21.35 17.17
CA VAL A 179 2.85 -22.16 18.35
C VAL A 179 1.92 -21.43 19.30
N ASP A 180 0.75 -21.99 19.48
CA ASP A 180 -0.16 -21.60 20.55
C ASP A 180 0.34 -22.15 21.88
N MET A 181 0.63 -21.25 22.82
CA MET A 181 1.12 -21.63 24.15
C MET A 181 0.01 -22.03 25.12
N ARG A 182 -1.25 -22.00 24.73
CA ARG A 182 -2.37 -22.41 25.59
C ARG A 182 -2.27 -23.88 25.92
N GLY A 183 -2.42 -24.23 27.20
CA GLY A 183 -2.36 -25.61 27.69
C GLY A 183 -0.94 -26.14 27.93
N TYR A 184 0.08 -25.30 27.80
CA TYR A 184 1.45 -25.66 28.16
C TYR A 184 1.90 -24.99 29.46
N ASP A 185 2.65 -25.71 30.27
CA ASP A 185 3.30 -25.13 31.43
C ASP A 185 4.45 -24.22 31.00
N ILE A 186 4.24 -22.91 31.14
CA ILE A 186 5.26 -21.91 30.85
C ILE A 186 6.21 -21.82 32.03
N ILE A 187 7.49 -22.10 31.79
CA ILE A 187 8.52 -22.01 32.83
C ILE A 187 8.79 -20.55 33.16
N LYS A 188 8.10 -20.04 34.17
CA LYS A 188 8.04 -18.62 34.60
C LYS A 188 9.39 -17.87 34.75
N PRO A 189 10.54 -18.47 35.08
CA PRO A 189 11.77 -17.71 35.21
C PRO A 189 12.39 -17.25 33.88
N ILE A 190 11.89 -17.68 32.74
CA ILE A 190 12.58 -17.52 31.45
C ILE A 190 11.93 -16.45 30.58
N TYR A 191 10.65 -16.08 30.82
CA TYR A 191 10.05 -15.02 30.05
C TYR A 191 10.18 -13.65 30.73
N ASN A 192 10.43 -12.65 29.94
CA ASN A 192 10.47 -11.26 30.42
C ASN A 192 9.04 -10.78 30.71
N LYS A 193 8.65 -10.79 31.98
CA LYS A 193 7.31 -10.38 32.42
C LYS A 193 6.99 -8.91 32.11
N GLU A 194 8.00 -8.06 32.00
CA GLU A 194 7.81 -6.66 31.60
C GLU A 194 7.40 -6.54 30.14
N HIS A 195 7.92 -7.43 29.30
CA HIS A 195 7.61 -7.44 27.85
C HIS A 195 6.34 -8.21 27.50
N TYR A 196 6.00 -9.21 28.32
CA TYR A 196 4.83 -10.08 28.15
C TYR A 196 3.96 -10.13 29.41
N PRO A 197 3.38 -8.98 29.84
CA PRO A 197 2.66 -8.92 31.12
C PRO A 197 1.39 -9.77 31.17
N ASP A 198 0.74 -9.94 30.02
CA ASP A 198 -0.57 -10.60 29.88
C ASP A 198 -0.47 -12.10 29.53
N LEU A 199 0.75 -12.60 29.39
CA LEU A 199 0.97 -14.00 29.08
C LEU A 199 0.70 -14.91 30.28
N THR A 200 -0.18 -15.88 30.11
CA THR A 200 -0.52 -16.89 31.14
C THR A 200 -0.53 -18.27 30.54
N GLU A 201 -0.60 -19.33 31.38
CA GLU A 201 -0.68 -20.73 30.95
C GLU A 201 -1.96 -21.04 30.14
N THR A 202 -3.00 -20.24 30.34
CA THR A 202 -4.31 -20.43 29.71
C THR A 202 -4.62 -19.40 28.63
N HIS A 203 -3.81 -18.35 28.53
CA HIS A 203 -4.05 -17.23 27.63
C HIS A 203 -2.75 -16.72 27.02
N ASN A 204 -2.66 -16.79 25.69
CA ASN A 204 -1.62 -16.16 24.89
C ASN A 204 -2.20 -15.04 24.04
N PRO A 205 -2.23 -13.79 24.52
CA PRO A 205 -2.78 -12.67 23.77
C PRO A 205 -1.91 -12.25 22.59
N TYR A 206 -0.76 -12.89 22.39
CA TYR A 206 0.22 -12.61 21.34
C TYR A 206 0.16 -13.63 20.19
N TYR A 207 -0.77 -14.60 20.27
CA TYR A 207 -0.92 -15.64 19.25
C TYR A 207 -1.57 -15.09 17.98
N TYR A 208 -2.60 -14.25 18.12
CA TYR A 208 -3.30 -13.61 17.02
C TYR A 208 -2.82 -12.19 16.79
N GLY A 209 -2.66 -11.81 15.54
CA GLY A 209 -2.38 -10.46 15.11
C GLY A 209 -3.03 -10.14 13.79
N TRP A 210 -3.07 -8.86 13.45
CA TRP A 210 -3.67 -8.38 12.21
C TRP A 210 -2.69 -7.47 11.49
N MET A 211 -2.75 -7.50 10.17
CA MET A 211 -2.03 -6.60 9.30
C MET A 211 -2.99 -5.90 8.38
N HIS A 212 -2.58 -4.73 7.91
CA HIS A 212 -3.34 -3.89 7.00
C HIS A 212 -2.45 -3.39 5.87
N ASP A 213 -3.03 -3.27 4.66
CA ASP A 213 -2.37 -2.67 3.51
C ASP A 213 -3.41 -1.97 2.62
N VAL A 214 -2.96 -1.03 1.81
CA VAL A 214 -3.80 -0.29 0.88
C VAL A 214 -3.27 -0.42 -0.55
N SER A 215 -4.18 -0.37 -1.53
CA SER A 215 -3.77 -0.46 -2.92
C SER A 215 -3.10 0.82 -3.38
N HIS A 216 -1.94 0.69 -4.02
CA HIS A 216 -1.20 1.79 -4.66
C HIS A 216 -1.36 1.81 -6.18
N LYS A 217 -2.18 0.91 -6.74
CA LYS A 217 -2.39 0.79 -8.19
C LYS A 217 -3.55 1.65 -8.67
N ILE A 218 -3.38 2.28 -9.82
CA ILE A 218 -4.49 2.97 -10.51
C ILE A 218 -5.30 1.93 -11.28
N LEU A 219 -6.41 1.51 -10.68
CA LEU A 219 -7.36 0.56 -11.27
C LEU A 219 -8.55 1.35 -11.81
N MET A 220 -8.72 1.34 -13.12
CA MET A 220 -9.77 2.13 -13.77
C MET A 220 -10.30 1.46 -15.02
N HIS A 221 -11.56 1.73 -15.34
CA HIS A 221 -12.24 1.25 -16.52
C HIS A 221 -13.25 2.29 -17.01
N SER A 222 -13.52 2.28 -18.33
CA SER A 222 -14.57 3.10 -18.92
C SER A 222 -15.52 2.22 -19.75
N THR A 223 -16.79 2.49 -19.65
CA THR A 223 -17.85 1.88 -20.46
C THR A 223 -18.38 2.83 -21.54
N SER A 224 -17.75 4.00 -21.73
CA SER A 224 -18.22 5.05 -22.66
C SER A 224 -18.37 4.56 -24.11
N ASP A 225 -17.51 3.61 -24.53
CA ASP A 225 -17.53 3.02 -25.88
C ASP A 225 -18.37 1.74 -25.95
N LEU A 226 -19.02 1.33 -24.86
CA LEU A 226 -19.82 0.12 -24.79
C LEU A 226 -21.31 0.43 -25.05
N SER A 227 -22.05 -0.57 -25.52
CA SER A 227 -23.51 -0.46 -25.72
C SER A 227 -24.31 -0.43 -24.42
N GLU A 228 -23.73 -0.97 -23.35
CA GLU A 228 -24.30 -1.08 -22.01
C GLU A 228 -23.29 -0.56 -20.99
N ASN A 229 -23.80 0.10 -19.94
CA ASN A 229 -22.98 0.58 -18.83
C ASN A 229 -22.74 -0.54 -17.82
N VAL A 230 -22.01 -1.55 -18.24
CA VAL A 230 -21.82 -2.78 -17.48
C VAL A 230 -20.35 -3.16 -17.42
N ILE A 231 -19.87 -3.34 -16.20
CA ILE A 231 -18.55 -3.88 -15.89
C ILE A 231 -18.73 -5.29 -15.34
N LYS A 232 -18.17 -6.27 -16.01
CA LYS A 232 -18.19 -7.66 -15.57
C LYS A 232 -16.81 -8.20 -15.41
N ASP A 233 -16.61 -8.94 -14.30
CA ASP A 233 -15.44 -9.77 -14.08
C ASP A 233 -14.12 -8.99 -14.23
N THR A 234 -14.12 -7.71 -13.82
CA THR A 234 -12.91 -6.89 -13.87
C THR A 234 -11.99 -7.29 -12.72
N LYS A 235 -10.80 -7.79 -13.09
CA LYS A 235 -9.79 -8.21 -12.11
C LYS A 235 -9.19 -6.99 -11.43
N LEU A 236 -9.34 -6.92 -10.11
CA LEU A 236 -8.78 -5.85 -9.27
C LEU A 236 -7.43 -6.24 -8.68
N HIS A 237 -7.32 -7.48 -8.19
CA HIS A 237 -6.15 -7.90 -7.42
C HIS A 237 -5.81 -9.37 -7.68
N GLU A 238 -4.54 -9.72 -7.43
CA GLU A 238 -4.05 -11.08 -7.49
C GLU A 238 -3.05 -11.31 -6.37
N ILE A 239 -3.28 -12.38 -5.60
CA ILE A 239 -2.48 -12.78 -4.46
C ILE A 239 -1.90 -14.16 -4.77
N GLY A 240 -0.58 -14.33 -4.63
CA GLY A 240 0.06 -15.64 -4.81
C GLY A 240 -0.44 -16.65 -3.79
N ILE A 241 -0.51 -17.93 -4.16
CA ILE A 241 -1.01 -18.99 -3.27
C ILE A 241 -0.13 -19.18 -2.02
N GLU A 242 1.15 -18.81 -2.11
CA GLU A 242 2.13 -18.89 -1.01
C GLU A 242 2.17 -17.58 -0.17
N ASP A 243 1.33 -16.59 -0.48
CA ASP A 243 1.33 -15.31 0.20
C ASP A 243 0.73 -15.45 1.62
N ILE A 244 1.38 -14.81 2.60
CA ILE A 244 0.96 -14.87 4.00
C ILE A 244 -0.44 -14.29 4.23
N ARG A 245 -0.87 -13.35 3.39
CA ARG A 245 -2.17 -12.67 3.49
C ARG A 245 -3.35 -13.64 3.48
N ILE A 246 -3.21 -14.75 2.79
CA ILE A 246 -4.27 -15.73 2.64
C ILE A 246 -4.04 -17.00 3.48
N SER A 247 -3.16 -16.94 4.48
CA SER A 247 -2.85 -18.10 5.34
C SER A 247 -4.00 -18.47 6.28
N TYR A 248 -4.81 -17.49 6.70
CA TYR A 248 -5.93 -17.69 7.64
C TYR A 248 -7.18 -16.97 7.13
N ILE A 249 -7.55 -15.86 7.73
CA ILE A 249 -8.66 -15.03 7.29
C ILE A 249 -8.10 -13.81 6.57
N TYR A 250 -8.59 -13.58 5.38
CA TYR A 250 -8.30 -12.41 4.56
C TYR A 250 -9.57 -11.61 4.31
N SER A 251 -9.47 -10.30 4.34
CA SER A 251 -10.55 -9.38 4.00
C SER A 251 -10.08 -8.36 2.98
N ILE A 252 -10.93 -8.03 2.03
CA ILE A 252 -10.71 -6.91 1.12
C ILE A 252 -11.93 -6.00 1.11
N LEU A 253 -11.71 -4.71 1.34
CA LEU A 253 -12.70 -3.65 1.16
C LEU A 253 -12.45 -2.94 -0.17
N VAL A 254 -13.29 -3.23 -1.16
CA VAL A 254 -13.24 -2.55 -2.45
C VAL A 254 -14.00 -1.23 -2.34
N LYS A 255 -13.37 -0.14 -2.78
CA LYS A 255 -13.93 1.20 -2.88
C LYS A 255 -14.04 1.58 -4.35
N GLN A 256 -15.22 2.03 -4.79
CA GLN A 256 -15.52 2.42 -6.16
C GLN A 256 -15.90 3.89 -6.23
N TRP A 257 -15.28 4.63 -7.14
CA TRP A 257 -15.60 6.01 -7.47
C TRP A 257 -16.01 6.15 -8.93
N SER A 258 -16.86 7.11 -9.20
CA SER A 258 -17.11 7.59 -10.55
C SER A 258 -16.18 8.75 -10.88
N LEU A 259 -15.70 8.79 -12.11
CA LEU A 259 -14.83 9.84 -12.63
C LEU A 259 -15.54 10.63 -13.72
N SER A 260 -15.28 11.96 -13.77
CA SER A 260 -15.56 12.75 -14.97
C SER A 260 -14.65 12.33 -16.12
N ASP A 261 -14.96 12.72 -17.35
CA ASP A 261 -14.10 12.43 -18.50
C ASP A 261 -12.72 13.06 -18.35
N GLU A 262 -12.64 14.25 -17.77
CA GLU A 262 -11.38 14.94 -17.47
C GLU A 262 -10.56 14.17 -16.43
N ALA A 263 -11.18 13.75 -15.33
CA ALA A 263 -10.53 12.96 -14.29
C ALA A 263 -10.04 11.62 -14.85
N TYR A 264 -10.88 10.94 -15.65
CA TYR A 264 -10.49 9.70 -16.30
C TYR A 264 -9.26 9.86 -17.19
N ASN A 265 -9.24 10.88 -18.04
CA ASN A 265 -8.12 11.18 -18.93
C ASN A 265 -6.85 11.52 -18.15
N TYR A 266 -6.98 12.26 -17.05
CA TYR A 266 -5.86 12.57 -16.15
C TYR A 266 -5.25 11.27 -15.59
N TYR A 267 -6.03 10.45 -14.92
CA TYR A 267 -5.54 9.22 -14.30
C TYR A 267 -5.09 8.18 -15.32
N ALA A 268 -5.73 8.09 -16.50
CA ALA A 268 -5.30 7.20 -17.59
C ALA A 268 -3.92 7.62 -18.13
N THR A 269 -3.63 8.91 -18.14
CA THR A 269 -2.33 9.40 -18.53
C THR A 269 -1.30 9.12 -17.45
N LEU A 270 -1.61 9.41 -16.19
CA LEU A 270 -0.74 9.10 -15.06
C LEU A 270 -0.40 7.60 -15.01
N LYS A 271 -1.40 6.72 -15.17
CA LYS A 271 -1.20 5.27 -15.25
C LYS A 271 -0.22 4.86 -16.35
N ARG A 272 -0.35 5.44 -17.55
CA ARG A 272 0.58 5.17 -18.65
C ARG A 272 2.03 5.57 -18.35
N TYR A 273 2.24 6.60 -17.55
CA TYR A 273 3.57 7.04 -17.13
C TYR A 273 4.15 6.12 -16.06
N THR A 274 3.35 5.68 -15.09
CA THR A 274 3.83 4.79 -14.03
C THR A 274 4.13 3.38 -14.53
N GLU A 275 3.36 2.89 -15.52
CA GLU A 275 3.54 1.54 -16.09
C GLU A 275 4.65 1.46 -17.16
N LYS A 276 5.06 2.60 -17.76
CA LYS A 276 6.02 2.65 -18.88
C LYS A 276 7.43 3.11 -18.51
N ASN A 277 7.81 3.08 -17.25
CA ASN A 277 9.09 3.61 -16.76
C ASN A 277 10.37 2.95 -17.35
N GLU A 278 10.30 2.27 -18.49
CA GLU A 278 11.44 1.61 -19.15
C GLU A 278 11.69 2.06 -20.61
N GLY A 279 11.21 3.22 -21.05
CA GLY A 279 11.38 3.64 -22.47
C GLY A 279 12.01 5.00 -22.68
N LEU A 280 12.95 5.10 -23.64
CA LEU A 280 13.67 6.31 -24.11
C LEU A 280 12.74 7.46 -24.59
N PHE A 281 11.44 7.27 -24.65
CA PHE A 281 10.43 8.22 -25.15
C PHE A 281 9.27 8.44 -24.17
N THR A 282 9.54 8.37 -22.86
CA THR A 282 8.54 8.74 -21.86
C THR A 282 8.30 10.25 -21.96
N PRO A 283 7.10 10.72 -22.34
CA PRO A 283 6.81 12.15 -22.38
C PRO A 283 7.00 12.74 -20.98
N ILE A 284 7.57 13.93 -20.91
CA ILE A 284 7.86 14.60 -19.63
C ILE A 284 6.54 15.00 -18.98
N LEU A 285 6.34 14.65 -17.71
CA LEU A 285 5.15 14.98 -16.92
C LEU A 285 4.90 16.50 -16.79
N SER A 286 5.92 17.33 -17.13
CA SER A 286 5.88 18.78 -17.00
C SER A 286 4.79 19.49 -17.81
N ASP A 287 4.22 18.83 -18.82
CA ASP A 287 3.15 19.40 -19.67
C ASP A 287 1.74 18.96 -19.23
N TYR A 288 1.65 18.13 -18.17
CA TYR A 288 0.36 17.61 -17.72
C TYR A 288 -0.20 18.48 -16.60
N GLN A 289 -1.09 19.39 -16.99
CA GLN A 289 -1.81 20.23 -16.04
C GLN A 289 -2.91 19.43 -15.37
N GLY A 290 -2.88 19.40 -14.01
CA GLY A 290 -4.03 18.99 -13.22
C GLY A 290 -5.17 20.02 -13.30
N ASN A 291 -6.10 19.92 -12.36
CA ASN A 291 -7.23 20.85 -12.29
C ASN A 291 -7.09 21.89 -11.14
N VAL A 292 -5.86 22.13 -10.69
CA VAL A 292 -5.58 23.11 -9.62
C VAL A 292 -4.83 24.31 -10.20
N SER A 293 -5.20 25.51 -9.79
CA SER A 293 -4.56 26.75 -10.20
C SER A 293 -4.28 27.68 -9.01
N CYS A 294 -3.26 28.54 -9.12
CA CYS A 294 -3.00 29.57 -8.12
C CYS A 294 -3.81 30.82 -8.44
N LEU A 295 -4.71 31.20 -7.54
CA LEU A 295 -5.59 32.38 -7.71
C LEU A 295 -4.85 33.70 -7.50
N THR A 296 -3.89 33.74 -6.57
CA THR A 296 -3.12 34.94 -6.22
C THR A 296 -1.98 35.20 -7.19
N ASN A 297 -1.40 34.15 -7.79
CA ASN A 297 -0.30 34.24 -8.73
C ASN A 297 -0.49 33.26 -9.91
N PRO A 298 -1.14 33.68 -11.01
CA PRO A 298 -1.41 32.78 -12.16
C PRO A 298 -0.16 32.20 -12.85
N LYS A 299 1.04 32.67 -12.53
CA LYS A 299 2.31 32.18 -13.08
C LYS A 299 2.90 31.04 -12.23
N ARG A 300 2.41 30.87 -10.99
CA ARG A 300 2.87 29.80 -10.11
C ARG A 300 2.30 28.47 -10.59
N ARG A 301 3.16 27.54 -10.93
CA ARG A 301 2.75 26.20 -11.39
C ARG A 301 2.29 25.36 -10.22
N VAL A 302 1.24 24.59 -10.46
CA VAL A 302 0.67 23.62 -9.52
C VAL A 302 0.45 22.31 -10.26
N HIS A 303 0.75 21.21 -9.60
CA HIS A 303 0.52 19.87 -10.10
C HIS A 303 -0.53 19.17 -9.26
N GLY A 304 -1.04 18.05 -9.77
CA GLY A 304 -2.01 17.21 -9.08
C GLY A 304 -3.43 17.43 -9.56
N TYR A 305 -4.32 16.60 -9.06
CA TYR A 305 -5.74 16.58 -9.45
C TYR A 305 -6.61 16.35 -8.23
N VAL A 306 -7.71 17.07 -8.14
CA VAL A 306 -8.73 16.88 -7.11
C VAL A 306 -10.01 16.42 -7.78
N LEU A 307 -10.46 15.23 -7.44
CA LEU A 307 -11.75 14.68 -7.90
C LEU A 307 -12.83 14.89 -6.85
N ALA A 308 -14.10 14.85 -7.28
CA ALA A 308 -15.24 14.84 -6.37
C ALA A 308 -16.16 13.67 -6.73
N SER A 309 -16.42 12.79 -5.76
CA SER A 309 -17.30 11.63 -5.95
C SER A 309 -17.81 11.12 -4.60
N ASN A 310 -19.02 10.55 -4.61
CA ASN A 310 -19.43 9.64 -3.54
C ASN A 310 -18.73 8.29 -3.75
N VAL A 311 -18.33 7.65 -2.68
CA VAL A 311 -17.73 6.33 -2.72
C VAL A 311 -18.79 5.25 -2.47
N LYS A 312 -18.70 4.14 -3.20
CA LYS A 312 -19.42 2.90 -2.91
C LYS A 312 -18.44 1.85 -2.47
N THR A 313 -18.78 1.11 -1.44
CA THR A 313 -17.85 0.14 -0.86
C THR A 313 -18.49 -1.24 -0.74
N LYS A 314 -17.67 -2.27 -0.90
CA LYS A 314 -18.08 -3.65 -0.65
C LYS A 314 -16.92 -4.45 -0.07
N ARG A 315 -17.16 -5.09 1.08
CA ARG A 315 -16.18 -5.93 1.77
C ARG A 315 -16.54 -7.39 1.58
N ILE A 316 -15.54 -8.21 1.33
CA ILE A 316 -15.63 -9.67 1.38
C ILE A 316 -14.57 -10.23 2.32
N PHE A 317 -14.82 -11.45 2.78
CA PHE A 317 -13.87 -12.26 3.54
C PHE A 317 -13.60 -13.55 2.78
N ILE A 318 -12.37 -14.04 2.91
CA ILE A 318 -11.94 -15.33 2.38
C ILE A 318 -11.35 -16.11 3.56
N TYR A 319 -11.86 -17.29 3.81
CA TYR A 319 -11.44 -18.13 4.92
C TYR A 319 -10.54 -19.25 4.44
N GLU A 320 -9.68 -19.76 5.32
CA GLU A 320 -8.79 -20.88 4.99
C GLU A 320 -9.56 -22.09 4.44
N GLU A 321 -10.73 -22.40 5.02
CA GLU A 321 -11.59 -23.52 4.61
C GLU A 321 -12.27 -23.36 3.24
N ASP A 322 -12.33 -22.14 2.69
CA ASP A 322 -12.94 -21.88 1.37
C ASP A 322 -12.08 -22.38 0.22
N PHE A 323 -10.82 -22.68 0.47
CA PHE A 323 -9.88 -23.06 -0.57
C PHE A 323 -9.85 -24.57 -0.81
N LYS A 324 -9.66 -24.95 -2.06
CA LYS A 324 -9.58 -26.35 -2.51
C LYS A 324 -8.19 -26.96 -2.32
N ASN A 325 -7.16 -26.14 -2.46
CA ASN A 325 -5.78 -26.56 -2.36
C ASN A 325 -5.23 -26.23 -0.97
N MET A 326 -4.40 -27.15 -0.44
CA MET A 326 -3.71 -26.92 0.83
C MET A 326 -2.69 -25.81 0.66
N ARG A 327 -2.60 -24.90 1.63
CA ARG A 327 -1.72 -23.76 1.60
C ARG A 327 -0.56 -23.90 2.55
N SER A 328 0.46 -23.14 2.25
CA SER A 328 1.53 -22.90 3.19
C SER A 328 0.98 -22.05 4.35
N GLN A 329 1.02 -22.58 5.56
CA GLN A 329 0.77 -21.77 6.74
C GLN A 329 1.94 -20.80 6.91
N TYR A 330 1.64 -19.59 7.39
CA TYR A 330 2.68 -18.64 7.72
C TYR A 330 3.65 -19.22 8.74
N SER A 331 4.93 -19.11 8.46
CA SER A 331 6.03 -19.43 9.35
C SER A 331 7.01 -18.27 9.36
N HIS A 332 7.32 -17.76 10.56
CA HIS A 332 8.31 -16.71 10.68
C HIS A 332 9.72 -17.29 10.45
N ASP A 333 10.50 -16.67 9.55
CA ASP A 333 11.85 -17.15 9.17
C ASP A 333 12.80 -17.38 10.36
N LEU A 334 12.60 -16.65 11.45
CA LEU A 334 13.37 -16.77 12.67
C LEU A 334 12.73 -17.68 13.73
N CYS A 335 11.59 -18.30 13.42
CA CYS A 335 11.02 -19.32 14.29
C CYS A 335 11.91 -20.55 14.31
N MET A 336 12.43 -20.87 15.47
CA MET A 336 13.26 -22.05 15.67
C MET A 336 12.76 -22.85 16.86
N ALA A 337 12.49 -24.13 16.60
CA ALA A 337 12.17 -25.11 17.62
C ALA A 337 13.36 -26.03 17.86
N LYS A 338 13.77 -26.22 19.10
CA LYS A 338 14.81 -27.17 19.48
C LYS A 338 14.30 -28.17 20.52
N LYS A 339 14.15 -29.43 20.14
CA LYS A 339 13.98 -30.51 21.11
C LYS A 339 15.31 -30.75 21.79
N ARG A 340 15.34 -30.73 23.12
CA ARG A 340 16.55 -30.98 23.89
C ARG A 340 16.31 -32.00 25.00
N ASP A 341 17.20 -32.99 25.08
CA ASP A 341 17.33 -33.92 26.20
C ASP A 341 18.01 -33.28 27.44
N VAL A 342 17.89 -31.97 27.62
CA VAL A 342 18.56 -31.24 28.71
C VAL A 342 17.52 -30.89 29.76
N TYR A 343 17.85 -31.20 31.01
CA TYR A 343 17.02 -30.78 32.14
C TYR A 343 16.72 -29.28 32.07
N PRO A 344 15.46 -28.88 32.17
CA PRO A 344 15.05 -27.44 32.10
C PRO A 344 15.86 -26.51 33.00
N GLN A 345 16.27 -27.02 34.19
CA GLN A 345 17.08 -26.28 35.16
C GLN A 345 18.46 -25.85 34.63
N ALA A 346 19.12 -26.70 33.86
CA ALA A 346 20.44 -26.40 33.30
C ALA A 346 20.32 -25.33 32.19
N PHE A 347 19.19 -25.34 31.48
CA PHE A 347 18.90 -24.33 30.44
C PHE A 347 18.51 -22.97 31.03
N VAL A 348 17.72 -22.97 32.12
CA VAL A 348 17.41 -21.75 32.89
C VAL A 348 18.69 -21.10 33.42
N ALA A 349 19.64 -21.90 33.92
CA ALA A 349 20.92 -21.35 34.41
C ALA A 349 21.77 -20.78 33.24
N LEU A 350 21.71 -21.40 32.06
CA LEU A 350 22.42 -20.92 30.86
C LEU A 350 21.84 -19.58 30.36
N ILE A 351 20.52 -19.46 30.26
CA ILE A 351 19.84 -18.24 29.83
C ILE A 351 20.02 -17.13 30.86
N GLY A 352 19.92 -17.42 32.14
CA GLY A 352 20.16 -16.46 33.22
C GLY A 352 21.58 -15.89 33.22
N SER A 353 22.53 -16.64 32.66
CA SER A 353 23.93 -16.16 32.51
C SER A 353 24.14 -15.31 31.26
N TYR A 354 23.18 -15.35 30.30
CA TYR A 354 23.25 -14.61 29.04
C TYR A 354 21.89 -13.99 28.69
N PRO A 355 21.49 -12.90 29.37
CA PRO A 355 20.16 -12.26 29.16
C PRO A 355 19.89 -11.83 27.73
N TRP A 356 20.94 -11.54 26.93
CA TRP A 356 20.82 -11.17 25.52
C TRP A 356 20.57 -12.35 24.57
N LEU A 357 20.72 -13.59 25.07
CA LEU A 357 20.36 -14.82 24.33
C LEU A 357 18.90 -15.23 24.57
N SER A 358 18.11 -14.39 25.20
CA SER A 358 16.74 -14.67 25.66
C SER A 358 15.63 -14.32 24.65
N PRO A 359 15.59 -14.93 23.48
CA PRO A 359 14.34 -15.03 22.72
C PRO A 359 13.69 -16.39 22.85
N TRP A 360 13.85 -17.12 23.97
CA TRP A 360 13.42 -18.50 24.06
C TRP A 360 12.30 -18.69 25.10
N VAL A 361 11.27 -19.44 24.70
CA VAL A 361 10.22 -19.98 25.56
C VAL A 361 10.41 -21.48 25.67
N ILE A 362 10.30 -22.02 26.87
CA ILE A 362 10.33 -23.45 27.09
C ILE A 362 8.90 -23.90 27.33
N MET A 363 8.46 -24.86 26.53
CA MET A 363 7.15 -25.49 26.62
C MET A 363 7.34 -26.96 26.94
N ALA A 364 6.74 -27.41 28.02
CA ALA A 364 6.69 -28.82 28.39
C ALA A 364 5.22 -29.27 28.41
N PRO A 365 4.88 -30.38 27.75
CA PRO A 365 3.49 -30.84 27.70
C PRO A 365 2.94 -31.35 29.04
N ASP A 366 3.81 -31.65 30.01
CA ASP A 366 3.44 -32.07 31.36
C ASP A 366 4.32 -31.38 32.41
N ALA A 367 3.73 -30.96 33.51
CA ALA A 367 4.33 -30.17 34.61
C ALA A 367 5.49 -30.87 35.36
N ASP A 368 6.00 -31.97 34.87
CA ASP A 368 7.06 -32.73 35.53
C ASP A 368 8.44 -32.24 35.09
N TRP A 369 9.04 -31.39 35.91
CA TRP A 369 10.38 -30.78 35.76
C TRP A 369 11.51 -31.79 35.52
N TYR A 370 11.23 -33.09 35.58
CA TYR A 370 12.19 -34.17 35.45
C TYR A 370 12.13 -34.87 34.09
N HIS A 371 11.18 -34.54 33.21
CA HIS A 371 11.04 -35.21 31.91
C HIS A 371 11.88 -34.54 30.81
N LYS A 372 12.48 -35.36 29.97
CA LYS A 372 13.48 -34.98 28.95
C LYS A 372 12.90 -34.31 27.68
N ASP A 373 11.59 -34.17 27.57
CA ASP A 373 10.90 -33.85 26.33
C ASP A 373 10.47 -32.38 26.16
N ALA A 374 11.15 -31.44 26.82
CA ALA A 374 10.86 -30.03 26.65
C ALA A 374 11.28 -29.54 25.25
N THR A 375 10.37 -28.89 24.55
CA THR A 375 10.68 -28.16 23.32
C THR A 375 10.90 -26.70 23.64
N ILE A 376 11.95 -26.12 23.08
CA ILE A 376 12.33 -24.74 23.27
C ILE A 376 12.05 -24.00 21.96
N TYR A 377 11.29 -22.94 22.06
CA TYR A 377 10.92 -22.09 20.92
C TYR A 377 11.55 -20.70 21.07
N THR A 378 11.87 -20.08 19.95
CA THR A 378 12.13 -18.62 19.94
C THR A 378 10.82 -17.86 20.10
N TRP A 379 10.88 -16.60 20.56
CA TRP A 379 9.71 -15.73 20.64
C TRP A 379 9.01 -15.54 19.29
N TYR A 380 9.76 -15.61 18.20
CA TYR A 380 9.23 -15.58 16.83
C TYR A 380 8.22 -16.69 16.53
N CYS A 381 8.24 -17.78 17.30
CA CYS A 381 7.28 -18.87 17.16
C CYS A 381 5.98 -18.64 17.94
N VAL A 382 5.98 -17.81 18.96
CA VAL A 382 4.88 -17.73 19.95
C VAL A 382 4.27 -16.34 20.07
N ASP A 383 4.88 -15.35 19.43
CA ASP A 383 4.44 -13.94 19.44
C ASP A 383 4.42 -13.40 18.01
N CYS A 384 3.21 -13.25 17.45
CA CYS A 384 3.00 -12.74 16.10
C CYS A 384 3.52 -11.31 15.89
N ARG A 385 3.67 -10.50 16.97
CA ARG A 385 4.21 -9.13 16.90
C ARG A 385 5.68 -9.07 16.52
N GLN A 386 6.39 -10.20 16.52
CA GLN A 386 7.75 -10.29 16.00
C GLN A 386 7.80 -10.11 14.48
N THR A 387 6.66 -10.23 13.80
CA THR A 387 6.51 -9.87 12.39
C THR A 387 6.26 -8.37 12.27
N GLU A 388 7.06 -7.70 11.45
CA GLU A 388 6.95 -6.26 11.22
C GLU A 388 5.57 -5.89 10.67
N GLY A 389 4.96 -4.82 11.17
CA GLY A 389 3.64 -4.35 10.76
C GLY A 389 2.46 -5.04 11.44
N VAL A 390 2.68 -6.07 12.24
CA VAL A 390 1.60 -6.77 12.95
C VAL A 390 1.10 -5.95 14.13
N THR A 391 -0.21 -5.75 14.21
CA THR A 391 -0.91 -5.17 15.35
C THR A 391 -1.73 -6.20 16.12
N LYS A 392 -1.88 -5.99 17.42
CA LYS A 392 -2.82 -6.74 18.27
C LYS A 392 -4.25 -6.18 18.23
N LYS A 393 -4.41 -4.99 17.68
CA LYS A 393 -5.73 -4.36 17.58
C LYS A 393 -6.51 -5.05 16.47
N ARG A 394 -7.48 -5.88 16.87
CA ARG A 394 -8.40 -6.49 15.93
C ARG A 394 -9.27 -5.41 15.28
N PRO A 395 -9.45 -5.43 13.95
CA PRO A 395 -10.40 -4.53 13.29
C PRO A 395 -11.84 -4.77 13.80
N ASP A 396 -12.59 -3.71 14.00
CA ASP A 396 -13.97 -3.80 14.56
C ASP A 396 -14.92 -4.63 13.69
N PHE A 397 -14.67 -4.68 12.39
CA PHE A 397 -15.43 -5.45 11.41
C PHE A 397 -15.03 -6.94 11.33
N TRP A 398 -14.00 -7.39 12.07
CA TRP A 398 -13.49 -8.76 11.97
C TRP A 398 -14.47 -9.80 12.48
N PRO A 399 -14.73 -10.90 11.72
CA PRO A 399 -15.86 -11.79 12.01
C PRO A 399 -15.69 -12.68 13.24
N ASN A 400 -14.44 -12.99 13.63
CA ASN A 400 -14.16 -13.94 14.69
C ASN A 400 -13.71 -13.28 15.99
N ASN A 401 -14.27 -13.72 17.10
CA ASN A 401 -13.71 -13.52 18.44
C ASN A 401 -12.93 -14.78 18.81
N HIS A 402 -11.62 -14.68 18.91
CA HIS A 402 -10.75 -15.77 19.40
C HIS A 402 -10.72 -15.84 20.94
N GLU A 403 -11.87 -15.64 21.61
CA GLU A 403 -12.04 -15.76 23.06
C GLU A 403 -12.15 -17.21 23.53
#